data_50ae88904d0b6f391aaff24c3989f64d
#
_entry.id   50ae88904d0b6f391aaff24c3989f64d
#
_cell.length_a   1.000
_cell.length_b   1.000
_cell.length_c   1.000
_cell.angle_alpha   90.00
_cell.angle_beta   90.00
_cell.angle_gamma   90.00
#
_symmetry.space_group_name_H-M   'P 1'
#
loop_
_entity.id
_entity.type
_entity.pdbx_description
1 polymer ?
#
loop_
_entity_poly.entity_id
_entity_poly.type
_entity_poly.pdbx_seq_one_letter_code
_entity_poly.pdbx_strand_id
1 'polypeptide(L)'
;LIFISAASAEELKLRLTGRGTETEEVIEQRMKRAAEEALSIKDYDYFVINRDGQLEQCVEEIHNIVTANKLVRTLWDNEIDAIQKELVQL
;
A
#
# COMPACT_ATOMS: atom_id res chain seq x y z
N LEU A 1 1.46 5.23 -5.38
CA LEU A 1 0.42 4.20 -5.20
C LEU A 1 0.90 3.09 -4.25
N ILE A 2 0.03 2.71 -3.35
CA ILE A 2 0.30 1.65 -2.37
C ILE A 2 -0.55 0.44 -2.73
N PHE A 3 0.09 -0.73 -2.91
CA PHE A 3 -0.62 -1.98 -3.10
C PHE A 3 -0.75 -2.68 -1.75
N ILE A 4 -1.98 -2.97 -1.34
CA ILE A 4 -2.28 -3.68 -0.09
C ILE A 4 -2.69 -5.09 -0.43
N SER A 5 -1.94 -6.09 0.02
CA SER A 5 -2.13 -7.48 -0.34
C SER A 5 -2.43 -8.36 0.88
N ALA A 6 -3.18 -9.43 0.66
CA ALA A 6 -3.21 -10.55 1.60
C ALA A 6 -1.85 -11.24 1.62
N ALA A 7 -1.53 -11.96 2.69
CA ALA A 7 -0.24 -12.64 2.82
C ALA A 7 -0.08 -13.83 1.88
N SER A 8 -1.21 -14.45 1.48
CA SER A 8 -1.22 -15.58 0.56
C SER A 8 -2.59 -15.73 -0.11
N ALA A 9 -2.64 -16.53 -1.16
CA ALA A 9 -3.90 -16.87 -1.82
C ALA A 9 -4.85 -17.60 -0.87
N GLU A 10 -4.32 -18.47 -0.03
CA GLU A 10 -5.09 -19.20 0.97
C GLU A 10 -5.74 -18.26 1.98
N GLU A 11 -4.98 -17.31 2.50
CA GLU A 11 -5.49 -16.31 3.45
C GLU A 11 -6.57 -15.44 2.83
N LEU A 12 -6.40 -15.02 1.58
CA LEU A 12 -7.41 -14.26 0.85
C LEU A 12 -8.69 -15.06 0.69
N LYS A 13 -8.58 -16.33 0.29
CA LYS A 13 -9.73 -17.20 0.11
C LYS A 13 -10.48 -17.42 1.42
N LEU A 14 -9.77 -17.62 2.53
CA LEU A 14 -10.36 -17.75 3.86
C LEU A 14 -11.13 -16.50 4.28
N ARG A 15 -10.61 -15.31 4.01
CA ARG A 15 -11.30 -14.06 4.30
C ARG A 15 -12.60 -13.94 3.52
N LEU A 16 -12.58 -14.26 2.22
CA LEU A 16 -13.76 -14.21 1.37
C LEU A 16 -14.80 -15.24 1.79
N THR A 17 -14.36 -16.43 2.16
CA THR A 17 -15.24 -17.52 2.62
C THR A 17 -15.80 -17.23 4.01
N GLY A 18 -15.01 -16.65 4.89
CA GLY A 18 -15.38 -16.36 6.29
C GLY A 18 -16.51 -15.37 6.46
N ARG A 19 -16.84 -14.56 5.45
CA ARG A 19 -17.94 -13.63 5.48
C ARG A 19 -19.32 -14.33 5.42
N GLY A 20 -19.34 -15.56 4.87
CA GLY A 20 -20.57 -16.39 4.83
C GLY A 20 -21.70 -15.87 3.98
N THR A 21 -21.51 -14.77 3.26
CA THR A 21 -22.56 -14.09 2.49
C THR A 21 -22.41 -14.27 0.98
N GLU A 22 -21.34 -14.92 0.53
CA GLU A 22 -21.05 -15.04 -0.89
C GLU A 22 -21.05 -16.51 -1.35
N THR A 23 -21.49 -16.73 -2.60
CA THR A 23 -21.45 -18.05 -3.24
C THR A 23 -20.04 -18.41 -3.66
N GLU A 24 -19.77 -19.70 -3.89
CA GLU A 24 -18.49 -20.16 -4.42
C GLU A 24 -18.12 -19.50 -5.74
N GLU A 25 -19.12 -19.28 -6.61
CA GLU A 25 -18.89 -18.61 -7.90
C GLU A 25 -18.36 -17.18 -7.72
N VAL A 26 -18.91 -16.44 -6.78
CA VAL A 26 -18.45 -15.08 -6.47
C VAL A 26 -17.04 -15.11 -5.89
N ILE A 27 -16.75 -16.06 -5.00
CA ILE A 27 -15.41 -16.22 -4.41
C ILE A 27 -14.39 -16.52 -5.50
N GLU A 28 -14.69 -17.44 -6.43
CA GLU A 28 -13.82 -17.75 -7.55
C GLU A 28 -13.56 -16.54 -8.45
N GLN A 29 -14.59 -15.75 -8.74
CA GLN A 29 -14.44 -14.54 -9.52
C GLN A 29 -13.55 -13.52 -8.83
N ARG A 30 -13.68 -13.36 -7.52
CA ARG A 30 -12.83 -12.45 -6.74
C ARG A 30 -11.39 -12.92 -6.67
N MET A 31 -11.16 -14.22 -6.53
CA MET A 31 -9.82 -14.79 -6.56
C MET A 31 -9.16 -14.58 -7.93
N LYS A 32 -9.90 -14.76 -8.99
CA LYS A 32 -9.43 -14.54 -10.36
C LYS A 32 -9.06 -13.07 -10.59
N ARG A 33 -9.90 -12.17 -10.11
CA ARG A 33 -9.63 -10.73 -10.18
C ARG A 33 -8.39 -10.34 -9.39
N ALA A 34 -8.22 -10.91 -8.21
CA ALA A 34 -7.03 -10.69 -7.41
C ALA A 34 -5.76 -11.15 -8.13
N ALA A 35 -5.82 -12.28 -8.84
CA ALA A 35 -4.70 -12.75 -9.64
C ALA A 35 -4.35 -11.79 -10.78
N GLU A 36 -5.35 -11.22 -11.43
CA GLU A 36 -5.15 -10.21 -12.48
C GLU A 36 -4.53 -8.92 -11.92
N GLU A 37 -5.04 -8.45 -10.79
CA GLU A 37 -4.52 -7.27 -10.10
C GLU A 37 -3.07 -7.47 -9.63
N ALA A 38 -2.72 -8.68 -9.21
CA ALA A 38 -1.37 -9.01 -8.77
C ALA A 38 -0.32 -8.85 -9.88
N LEU A 39 -0.72 -8.95 -11.13
CA LEU A 39 0.19 -8.72 -12.25
C LEU A 39 0.68 -7.28 -12.33
N SER A 40 -0.05 -6.35 -11.73
CA SER A 40 0.28 -4.92 -11.72
C SER A 40 1.06 -4.48 -10.49
N ILE A 41 1.39 -5.37 -9.56
CA ILE A 41 2.06 -5.00 -8.30
C ILE A 41 3.35 -4.22 -8.55
N LYS A 42 4.12 -4.62 -9.56
CA LYS A 42 5.39 -3.96 -9.89
C LYS A 42 5.26 -2.54 -10.42
N ASP A 43 4.05 -2.12 -10.78
CA ASP A 43 3.76 -0.76 -11.22
C ASP A 43 3.44 0.17 -10.04
N TYR A 44 3.33 -0.38 -8.84
CA TYR A 44 3.09 0.38 -7.61
C TYR A 44 4.41 0.80 -6.97
N ASP A 45 4.37 1.87 -6.21
CA ASP A 45 5.54 2.41 -5.53
C ASP A 45 5.83 1.71 -4.19
N TYR A 46 4.76 1.25 -3.52
CA TYR A 46 4.84 0.64 -2.20
C TYR A 46 4.00 -0.62 -2.14
N PHE A 47 4.44 -1.56 -1.32
CA PHE A 47 3.77 -2.83 -1.11
C PHE A 47 3.63 -3.09 0.39
N VAL A 48 2.39 -3.31 0.83
CA VAL A 48 2.07 -3.60 2.24
C VAL A 48 1.26 -4.88 2.32
N ILE A 49 1.56 -5.73 3.28
CA ILE A 49 0.81 -6.96 3.52
C ILE A 49 -0.11 -6.77 4.72
N ASN A 50 -1.40 -6.98 4.50
CA ASN A 50 -2.39 -7.00 5.57
C ASN A 50 -2.56 -8.45 6.04
N ARG A 51 -1.84 -8.85 7.10
CA ARG A 51 -1.92 -10.18 7.68
C ARG A 51 -3.11 -10.30 8.63
N ASP A 52 -3.65 -11.50 8.75
CA ASP A 52 -4.74 -11.76 9.70
C ASP A 52 -4.28 -11.46 11.12
N GLY A 53 -5.13 -10.74 11.87
CA GLY A 53 -4.83 -10.35 13.23
C GLY A 53 -3.81 -9.22 13.38
N GLN A 54 -3.32 -8.65 12.28
CA GLN A 54 -2.28 -7.61 12.29
C GLN A 54 -2.71 -6.34 11.54
N LEU A 55 -3.98 -6.02 11.59
CA LEU A 55 -4.52 -4.84 10.93
C LEU A 55 -3.85 -3.55 11.42
N GLU A 56 -3.59 -3.43 12.71
CA GLU A 56 -2.96 -2.25 13.28
C GLU A 56 -1.57 -2.02 12.71
N GLN A 57 -0.79 -3.08 12.53
CA GLN A 57 0.53 -2.99 11.94
C GLN A 57 0.45 -2.53 10.49
N CYS A 58 -0.49 -3.05 9.72
CA CYS A 58 -0.72 -2.63 8.34
C CYS A 58 -1.07 -1.14 8.25
N VAL A 59 -1.97 -0.67 9.11
CA VAL A 59 -2.35 0.74 9.19
C VAL A 59 -1.15 1.62 9.54
N GLU A 60 -0.33 1.19 10.48
CA GLU A 60 0.88 1.92 10.88
C GLU A 60 1.88 2.02 9.73
N GLU A 61 2.10 0.93 8.99
CA GLU A 61 2.99 0.94 7.82
C GLU A 61 2.51 1.90 6.75
N ILE A 62 1.21 1.91 6.46
CA ILE A 62 0.61 2.85 5.50
C ILE A 62 0.77 4.29 5.99
N HIS A 63 0.54 4.53 7.27
CA HIS A 63 0.73 5.84 7.88
C HIS A 63 2.17 6.32 7.74
N ASN A 64 3.14 5.44 7.98
CA ASN A 64 4.56 5.77 7.82
C ASN A 64 4.91 6.12 6.38
N ILE A 65 4.36 5.40 5.40
CA ILE A 65 4.55 5.70 3.98
C ILE A 65 4.00 7.09 3.65
N VAL A 66 2.80 7.39 4.07
CA VAL A 66 2.15 8.69 3.81
C VAL A 66 2.96 9.83 4.47
N THR A 67 3.39 9.62 5.71
CA THR A 67 4.17 10.61 6.45
C THR A 67 5.53 10.86 5.78
N ALA A 68 6.22 9.79 5.38
CA ALA A 68 7.52 9.90 4.70
C ALA A 68 7.40 10.65 3.36
N ASN A 69 6.33 10.42 2.61
CA ASN A 69 6.12 11.09 1.32
C ASN A 69 5.92 12.59 1.46
N LYS A 70 5.46 13.08 2.60
CA LYS A 70 5.37 14.52 2.87
C LYS A 70 6.74 15.17 2.99
N LEU A 71 7.78 14.39 3.26
CA LEU A 71 9.16 14.86 3.43
C LEU A 71 10.05 14.53 2.24
N VAL A 72 9.48 14.02 1.13
CA VAL A 72 10.22 13.77 -0.09
C VAL A 72 10.82 15.08 -0.59
N ARG A 73 12.12 15.08 -0.87
CA ARG A 73 12.90 16.27 -1.24
C ARG A 73 12.24 17.10 -2.34
N THR A 74 11.69 16.46 -3.36
CA THR A 74 11.11 17.15 -4.52
C THR A 74 9.92 18.04 -4.19
N LEU A 75 9.25 17.81 -3.05
CA LEU A 75 8.14 18.65 -2.59
C LEU A 75 8.64 19.96 -1.93
N TRP A 76 9.93 20.04 -1.65
CA TRP A 76 10.54 21.12 -0.87
C TRP A 76 11.53 21.96 -1.68
N ASP A 77 11.48 21.87 -3.01
CA ASP A 77 12.46 22.56 -3.87
C ASP A 77 12.51 24.06 -3.63
N ASN A 78 11.36 24.71 -3.42
CA ASN A 78 11.33 26.15 -3.15
C ASN A 78 12.00 26.51 -1.82
N GLU A 79 11.75 25.73 -0.79
CA GLU A 79 12.32 25.92 0.54
C GLU A 79 13.83 25.64 0.52
N ILE A 80 14.25 24.63 -0.21
CA ILE A 80 15.66 24.28 -0.39
C ILE A 80 16.39 25.40 -1.11
N ASP A 81 15.81 25.92 -2.18
CA ASP A 81 16.41 27.03 -2.94
C ASP A 81 16.61 28.26 -2.05
N ALA A 82 15.62 28.59 -1.23
CA ALA A 82 15.71 29.72 -0.31
C ALA A 82 16.85 29.54 0.72
N ILE A 83 16.94 28.35 1.31
CA ILE A 83 17.99 28.03 2.30
C ILE A 83 19.38 28.06 1.65
N GLN A 84 19.51 27.51 0.45
CA GLN A 84 20.78 27.52 -0.28
C GLN A 84 21.27 28.95 -0.55
N LYS A 85 20.37 29.85 -0.94
CA LYS A 85 20.71 31.25 -1.17
C LYS A 85 21.18 31.95 0.11
N GLU A 86 20.51 31.72 1.22
CA GLU A 86 20.91 32.28 2.51
C GLU A 86 22.28 31.80 2.94
N LEU A 87 22.55 30.49 2.78
CA LEU A 87 23.83 29.91 3.18
C LEU A 87 24.99 30.41 2.32
N VAL A 88 24.78 30.65 1.04
CA VAL A 88 25.80 31.15 0.13
C VAL A 88 26.20 32.58 0.48
N GLN A 89 25.30 33.36 1.08
CA GLN A 89 25.59 34.76 1.46
C GLN A 89 26.34 34.90 2.78
N LEU A 90 26.52 33.81 3.50
CA LEU A 90 27.31 33.83 4.72
C LEU A 90 28.82 33.87 4.39
#